data_def03052fcf02e8b417ce6617076b21f
#
_entry.id   def03052fcf02e8b417ce6617076b21f
#
_cell.length_a   1.000
_cell.length_b   1.000
_cell.length_c   1.000
_cell.angle_alpha   90.00
_cell.angle_beta   90.00
_cell.angle_gamma   90.00
#
_symmetry.space_group_name_H-M   'P 1'
#
loop_
_entity.id
_entity.type
_entity.pdbx_description
1 polymer ?
#
loop_
_entity_poly.entity_id
_entity_poly.type
_entity_poly.pdbx_seq_one_letter_code
_entity_poly.pdbx_strand_id
1 'polypeptide(L)'
;EVSGEIAEAERMVNDKPYEAIDRLKSLRTRVSQSEVDGAYRKQMLAMVDRVSTNIESWMDTNRASIELDQRNKQIEDRITLDESMQAKEDAQIQTLVDQYNELMDDQRFAEAEVIARKVEEIKPNSEIASLMRGRSVIERRVAEQKEIQAMKEEALVNSFTDAERAS
;
A
#
# COMPACT_ATOMS: atom_id res chain seq x y z
N GLU A 1 -27.14 13.67 -29.60
CA GLU A 1 -26.66 13.44 -28.24
C GLU A 1 -27.12 12.05 -27.75
N VAL A 2 -28.41 11.72 -27.70
CA VAL A 2 -28.95 10.42 -27.26
C VAL A 2 -28.37 9.24 -28.04
N SER A 3 -28.31 9.31 -29.37
CA SER A 3 -27.75 8.25 -30.23
C SER A 3 -26.25 8.00 -29.95
N GLY A 4 -25.51 9.03 -29.60
CA GLY A 4 -24.09 8.91 -29.25
C GLY A 4 -23.89 8.14 -27.93
N GLU A 5 -24.69 8.45 -26.90
CA GLU A 5 -24.66 7.76 -25.62
C GLU A 5 -25.10 6.29 -25.71
N ILE A 6 -26.08 6.01 -26.56
CA ILE A 6 -26.50 4.63 -26.88
C ILE A 6 -25.32 3.86 -27.51
N ALA A 7 -24.70 4.44 -28.53
CA ALA A 7 -23.57 3.79 -29.21
C ALA A 7 -22.35 3.58 -28.27
N GLU A 8 -22.16 4.48 -27.32
CA GLU A 8 -21.11 4.32 -26.30
C GLU A 8 -21.45 3.17 -25.33
N ALA A 9 -22.70 3.10 -24.88
CA ALA A 9 -23.16 1.98 -24.06
C ALA A 9 -23.01 0.63 -24.76
N GLU A 10 -23.38 0.54 -26.05
CA GLU A 10 -23.20 -0.68 -26.84
C GLU A 10 -21.72 -1.11 -26.97
N ARG A 11 -20.80 -0.17 -27.08
CA ARG A 11 -19.35 -0.49 -27.13
C ARG A 11 -18.82 -1.02 -25.80
N MET A 12 -19.42 -0.59 -24.70
CA MET A 12 -18.99 -1.01 -23.36
C MET A 12 -19.49 -2.38 -22.94
N VAL A 13 -20.46 -2.98 -23.64
CA VAL A 13 -21.14 -4.22 -23.24
C VAL A 13 -20.18 -5.36 -22.94
N ASN A 14 -19.15 -5.54 -23.77
CA ASN A 14 -18.22 -6.65 -23.64
C ASN A 14 -17.32 -6.51 -22.39
N ASP A 15 -16.88 -5.28 -22.07
CA ASP A 15 -15.90 -5.03 -21.00
C ASP A 15 -16.59 -4.67 -19.68
N LYS A 16 -17.71 -3.93 -19.75
CA LYS A 16 -18.39 -3.32 -18.61
C LYS A 16 -19.91 -3.34 -18.75
N PRO A 17 -20.52 -4.51 -18.81
CA PRO A 17 -21.96 -4.65 -19.12
C PRO A 17 -22.86 -3.95 -18.09
N TYR A 18 -22.51 -3.98 -16.82
CA TYR A 18 -23.30 -3.31 -15.77
C TYR A 18 -23.24 -1.79 -15.89
N GLU A 19 -22.05 -1.23 -16.19
CA GLU A 19 -21.92 0.22 -16.41
C GLU A 19 -22.71 0.67 -17.66
N ALA A 20 -22.74 -0.16 -18.70
CA ALA A 20 -23.53 0.10 -19.90
C ALA A 20 -25.03 0.22 -19.59
N ILE A 21 -25.58 -0.70 -18.81
CA ILE A 21 -26.99 -0.68 -18.37
C ILE A 21 -27.26 0.54 -17.48
N ASP A 22 -26.40 0.87 -16.54
CA ASP A 22 -26.58 2.01 -15.64
C ASP A 22 -26.54 3.35 -16.41
N ARG A 23 -25.71 3.47 -17.44
CA ARG A 23 -25.71 4.61 -18.36
C ARG A 23 -27.03 4.73 -19.11
N LEU A 24 -27.55 3.63 -19.65
CA LEU A 24 -28.86 3.63 -20.35
C LEU A 24 -30.00 3.99 -19.41
N LYS A 25 -30.01 3.49 -18.17
CA LYS A 25 -31.00 3.89 -17.16
C LYS A 25 -30.95 5.38 -16.85
N SER A 26 -29.75 5.92 -16.70
CA SER A 26 -29.52 7.37 -16.49
C SER A 26 -29.97 8.18 -17.70
N LEU A 27 -29.64 7.73 -18.92
CA LEU A 27 -30.08 8.35 -20.16
C LEU A 27 -31.60 8.34 -20.27
N ARG A 28 -32.24 7.21 -19.99
CA ARG A 28 -33.72 7.06 -19.97
C ARG A 28 -34.37 8.08 -19.04
N THR A 29 -33.84 8.24 -17.85
CA THR A 29 -34.34 9.21 -16.86
C THR A 29 -34.24 10.64 -17.39
N ARG A 30 -33.09 11.02 -17.96
CA ARG A 30 -32.90 12.36 -18.56
C ARG A 30 -33.82 12.60 -19.73
N VAL A 31 -34.01 11.62 -20.62
CA VAL A 31 -34.94 11.74 -21.75
C VAL A 31 -36.39 11.87 -21.27
N SER A 32 -36.80 11.12 -20.24
CA SER A 32 -38.15 11.20 -19.68
C SER A 32 -38.47 12.56 -19.07
N GLN A 33 -37.46 13.24 -18.49
CA GLN A 33 -37.57 14.56 -17.85
C GLN A 33 -37.34 15.72 -18.82
N SER A 34 -36.94 15.45 -20.07
CA SER A 34 -36.65 16.50 -21.04
C SER A 34 -37.92 17.20 -21.52
N GLU A 35 -37.81 18.50 -21.84
CA GLU A 35 -38.93 19.33 -22.36
C GLU A 35 -39.16 19.17 -23.88
N VAL A 36 -38.68 18.06 -24.46
CA VAL A 36 -38.79 17.77 -25.90
C VAL A 36 -40.21 17.35 -26.25
N ASP A 37 -40.60 17.59 -27.51
CA ASP A 37 -41.91 17.16 -28.03
C ASP A 37 -42.25 15.70 -27.67
N GLY A 38 -43.52 15.46 -27.28
CA GLY A 38 -43.93 14.17 -26.75
C GLY A 38 -43.75 12.99 -27.71
N ALA A 39 -43.95 13.20 -29.02
CA ALA A 39 -43.73 12.15 -30.03
C ALA A 39 -42.23 11.79 -30.16
N TYR A 40 -41.39 12.79 -30.19
CA TYR A 40 -39.92 12.60 -30.28
C TYR A 40 -39.35 11.97 -29.00
N ARG A 41 -39.82 12.41 -27.82
CA ARG A 41 -39.47 11.79 -26.53
C ARG A 41 -39.80 10.31 -26.49
N LYS A 42 -41.02 9.96 -26.93
CA LYS A 42 -41.47 8.56 -27.00
C LYS A 42 -40.60 7.71 -27.92
N GLN A 43 -40.16 8.26 -29.05
CA GLN A 43 -39.25 7.58 -29.96
C GLN A 43 -37.87 7.36 -29.35
N MET A 44 -37.29 8.37 -28.67
CA MET A 44 -36.01 8.24 -27.97
C MET A 44 -36.05 7.20 -26.85
N LEU A 45 -37.14 7.22 -26.01
CA LEU A 45 -37.33 6.22 -24.98
C LEU A 45 -37.42 4.81 -25.54
N ALA A 46 -38.14 4.62 -26.65
CA ALA A 46 -38.26 3.31 -27.31
C ALA A 46 -36.88 2.81 -27.82
N MET A 47 -36.02 3.71 -28.31
CA MET A 47 -34.64 3.35 -28.71
C MET A 47 -33.83 2.90 -27.50
N VAL A 48 -33.84 3.67 -26.39
CA VAL A 48 -33.07 3.35 -25.17
C VAL A 48 -33.57 2.02 -24.59
N ASP A 49 -34.90 1.83 -24.49
CA ASP A 49 -35.52 0.61 -23.92
C ASP A 49 -35.15 -0.62 -24.76
N ARG A 50 -35.17 -0.50 -26.09
CA ARG A 50 -34.77 -1.59 -26.99
C ARG A 50 -33.32 -2.02 -26.77
N VAL A 51 -32.38 -1.05 -26.71
CA VAL A 51 -30.98 -1.36 -26.50
C VAL A 51 -30.73 -1.92 -25.10
N SER A 52 -31.41 -1.38 -24.07
CA SER A 52 -31.34 -1.93 -22.71
C SER A 52 -31.78 -3.39 -22.69
N THR A 53 -32.90 -3.74 -23.30
CA THR A 53 -33.41 -5.13 -23.40
C THR A 53 -32.41 -6.04 -24.13
N ASN A 54 -31.80 -5.57 -25.21
CA ASN A 54 -30.80 -6.33 -25.95
C ASN A 54 -29.56 -6.62 -25.07
N ILE A 55 -29.07 -5.61 -24.33
CA ILE A 55 -27.91 -5.78 -23.44
C ILE A 55 -28.26 -6.71 -22.29
N GLU A 56 -29.42 -6.58 -21.67
CA GLU A 56 -29.89 -7.46 -20.59
C GLU A 56 -29.96 -8.91 -21.05
N SER A 57 -30.51 -9.16 -22.25
CA SER A 57 -30.56 -10.49 -22.88
C SER A 57 -29.17 -11.06 -23.16
N TRP A 58 -28.25 -10.21 -23.63
CA TRP A 58 -26.86 -10.60 -23.85
C TRP A 58 -26.19 -10.95 -22.51
N MET A 59 -26.40 -10.14 -21.47
CA MET A 59 -25.86 -10.39 -20.12
C MET A 59 -26.37 -11.71 -19.55
N ASP A 60 -27.66 -12.02 -19.72
CA ASP A 60 -28.24 -13.29 -19.26
C ASP A 60 -27.61 -14.48 -19.97
N THR A 61 -27.37 -14.37 -21.28
CA THR A 61 -26.71 -15.42 -22.08
C THR A 61 -25.24 -15.60 -21.68
N ASN A 62 -24.54 -14.53 -21.33
CA ASN A 62 -23.11 -14.53 -21.03
C ASN A 62 -22.82 -14.45 -19.51
N ARG A 63 -23.83 -14.65 -18.67
CA ARG A 63 -23.71 -14.49 -17.20
C ARG A 63 -22.50 -15.20 -16.62
N ALA A 64 -22.28 -16.46 -16.96
CA ALA A 64 -21.18 -17.26 -16.44
C ALA A 64 -19.79 -16.67 -16.78
N SER A 65 -19.64 -16.17 -18.00
CA SER A 65 -18.39 -15.51 -18.42
C SER A 65 -18.18 -14.19 -17.68
N ILE A 66 -19.21 -13.37 -17.57
CA ILE A 66 -19.17 -12.09 -16.87
C ILE A 66 -18.79 -12.29 -15.38
N GLU A 67 -19.39 -13.29 -14.70
CA GLU A 67 -19.07 -13.60 -13.32
C GLU A 67 -17.62 -14.09 -13.17
N LEU A 68 -17.13 -14.89 -14.11
CA LEU A 68 -15.75 -15.37 -14.10
C LEU A 68 -14.77 -14.20 -14.28
N ASP A 69 -15.00 -13.34 -15.25
CA ASP A 69 -14.17 -12.17 -15.51
C ASP A 69 -14.14 -11.19 -14.33
N GLN A 70 -15.28 -10.99 -13.68
CA GLN A 70 -15.34 -10.19 -12.46
C GLN A 70 -14.52 -10.79 -11.31
N ARG A 71 -14.60 -12.11 -11.11
CA ARG A 71 -13.79 -12.80 -10.09
C ARG A 71 -12.29 -12.69 -10.40
N ASN A 72 -11.93 -12.92 -11.65
CA ASN A 72 -10.53 -12.79 -12.08
C ASN A 72 -10.00 -11.39 -11.82
N LYS A 73 -10.75 -10.36 -12.21
CA LYS A 73 -10.39 -8.97 -11.95
C LYS A 73 -10.25 -8.65 -10.46
N GLN A 74 -11.19 -9.15 -9.62
CA GLN A 74 -11.07 -8.96 -8.17
C GLN A 74 -9.81 -9.62 -7.59
N ILE A 75 -9.41 -10.78 -8.13
CA ILE A 75 -8.18 -11.46 -7.71
C ILE A 75 -6.96 -10.66 -8.16
N GLU A 76 -6.93 -10.20 -9.39
CA GLU A 76 -5.84 -9.36 -9.92
C GLU A 76 -5.69 -8.04 -9.14
N ASP A 77 -6.80 -7.36 -8.86
CA ASP A 77 -6.80 -6.13 -8.07
C ASP A 77 -6.26 -6.38 -6.65
N ARG A 78 -6.62 -7.53 -6.04
CA ARG A 78 -6.09 -7.92 -4.72
C ARG A 78 -4.60 -8.20 -4.77
N ILE A 79 -4.12 -8.97 -5.76
CA ILE A 79 -2.69 -9.26 -5.94
C ILE A 79 -1.90 -7.97 -6.10
N THR A 80 -2.37 -7.08 -6.98
CA THR A 80 -1.73 -5.78 -7.21
C THR A 80 -1.67 -4.92 -5.93
N LEU A 81 -2.75 -4.94 -5.14
CA LEU A 81 -2.79 -4.24 -3.85
C LEU A 81 -1.77 -4.84 -2.87
N ASP A 82 -1.76 -6.17 -2.72
CA ASP A 82 -0.84 -6.86 -1.81
C ASP A 82 0.63 -6.62 -2.21
N GLU A 83 0.96 -6.71 -3.50
CA GLU A 83 2.30 -6.40 -4.02
C GLU A 83 2.70 -4.94 -3.75
N SER A 84 1.77 -4.00 -3.91
CA SER A 84 2.03 -2.59 -3.63
C SER A 84 2.27 -2.31 -2.15
N MET A 85 1.58 -3.04 -1.27
CA MET A 85 1.78 -2.94 0.19
C MET A 85 3.14 -3.52 0.58
N GLN A 86 3.50 -4.71 0.08
CA GLN A 86 4.81 -5.32 0.32
C GLN A 86 5.95 -4.42 -0.16
N ALA A 87 5.83 -3.84 -1.35
CA ALA A 87 6.85 -2.92 -1.86
C ALA A 87 7.04 -1.67 -0.97
N LYS A 88 5.95 -1.15 -0.39
CA LYS A 88 6.03 -0.03 0.57
C LYS A 88 6.69 -0.43 1.88
N GLU A 89 6.32 -1.60 2.42
CA GLU A 89 6.95 -2.14 3.63
C GLU A 89 8.45 -2.37 3.43
N ASP A 90 8.84 -3.00 2.33
CA ASP A 90 10.26 -3.25 2.01
C ASP A 90 11.05 -1.95 1.83
N ALA A 91 10.47 -0.93 1.17
CA ALA A 91 11.09 0.39 1.04
C ALA A 91 11.25 1.09 2.40
N GLN A 92 10.26 0.96 3.29
CA GLN A 92 10.33 1.50 4.64
C GLN A 92 11.40 0.79 5.48
N ILE A 93 11.48 -0.53 5.39
CA ILE A 93 12.51 -1.34 6.04
C ILE A 93 13.90 -0.92 5.54
N GLN A 94 14.08 -0.75 4.22
CA GLN A 94 15.36 -0.30 3.66
C GLN A 94 15.78 1.04 4.23
N THR A 95 14.87 2.00 4.31
CA THR A 95 15.16 3.31 4.92
C THR A 95 15.58 3.18 6.39
N LEU A 96 14.94 2.30 7.16
CA LEU A 96 15.30 2.04 8.55
C LEU A 96 16.66 1.33 8.67
N VAL A 97 16.99 0.42 7.74
CA VAL A 97 18.30 -0.23 7.69
C VAL A 97 19.40 0.79 7.42
N ASP A 98 19.18 1.73 6.51
CA ASP A 98 20.14 2.80 6.22
C ASP A 98 20.36 3.69 7.46
N GLN A 99 19.27 4.12 8.13
CA GLN A 99 19.36 4.88 9.40
C GLN A 99 20.08 4.09 10.50
N TYR A 100 19.82 2.79 10.59
CA TYR A 100 20.52 1.92 11.54
C TYR A 100 22.02 1.90 11.29
N ASN A 101 22.45 1.74 10.04
CA ASN A 101 23.86 1.71 9.69
C ASN A 101 24.56 3.05 10.03
N GLU A 102 23.93 4.19 9.74
CA GLU A 102 24.43 5.51 10.13
C GLU A 102 24.64 5.62 11.65
N LEU A 103 23.63 5.19 12.43
CA LEU A 103 23.72 5.21 13.89
C LEU A 103 24.79 4.27 14.45
N MET A 104 24.98 3.11 13.81
CA MET A 104 26.05 2.17 14.18
C MET A 104 27.43 2.75 13.90
N ASP A 105 27.62 3.41 12.75
CA ASP A 105 28.88 4.07 12.37
C ASP A 105 29.20 5.26 13.31
N ASP A 106 28.18 5.98 13.75
CA ASP A 106 28.26 7.06 14.74
C ASP A 106 28.44 6.55 16.19
N GLN A 107 28.48 5.24 16.41
CA GLN A 107 28.56 4.59 17.73
C GLN A 107 27.34 4.88 18.64
N ARG A 108 26.21 5.26 18.06
CA ARG A 108 24.94 5.53 18.75
C ARG A 108 24.11 4.24 18.90
N PHE A 109 24.70 3.24 19.54
CA PHE A 109 24.18 1.86 19.59
C PHE A 109 22.80 1.76 20.26
N ALA A 110 22.50 2.57 21.26
CA ALA A 110 21.20 2.58 21.91
C ALA A 110 20.08 3.04 20.96
N GLU A 111 20.34 4.03 20.13
CA GLU A 111 19.39 4.53 19.13
C GLU A 111 19.28 3.55 17.95
N ALA A 112 20.36 2.93 17.54
CA ALA A 112 20.35 1.85 16.56
C ALA A 112 19.46 0.67 17.03
N GLU A 113 19.49 0.31 18.32
CA GLU A 113 18.60 -0.71 18.89
C GLU A 113 17.12 -0.33 18.76
N VAL A 114 16.77 0.96 18.92
CA VAL A 114 15.40 1.45 18.72
C VAL A 114 14.95 1.30 17.27
N ILE A 115 15.84 1.60 16.31
CA ILE A 115 15.55 1.40 14.88
C ILE A 115 15.32 -0.08 14.57
N ALA A 116 16.17 -0.96 15.12
CA ALA A 116 15.99 -2.42 14.94
C ALA A 116 14.61 -2.91 15.45
N ARG A 117 14.12 -2.38 16.57
CA ARG A 117 12.76 -2.68 17.08
C ARG A 117 11.66 -2.20 16.14
N LYS A 118 11.82 -1.02 15.53
CA LYS A 118 10.86 -0.53 14.52
C LYS A 118 10.78 -1.44 13.31
N VAL A 119 11.90 -2.01 12.86
CA VAL A 119 11.91 -3.01 11.77
C VAL A 119 11.17 -4.28 12.21
N GLU A 120 11.34 -4.72 13.46
CA GLU A 120 10.64 -5.88 14.02
C GLU A 120 9.12 -5.65 14.13
N GLU A 121 8.68 -4.42 14.42
CA GLU A 121 7.25 -4.04 14.45
C GLU A 121 6.62 -4.08 13.05
N ILE A 122 7.34 -3.65 12.00
CA ILE A 122 6.87 -3.69 10.61
C ILE A 122 6.81 -5.13 10.10
N LYS A 123 7.88 -5.90 10.33
CA LYS A 123 8.00 -7.29 9.85
C LYS A 123 8.37 -8.21 11.02
N PRO A 124 7.39 -8.73 11.75
CA PRO A 124 7.63 -9.66 12.85
C PRO A 124 8.38 -10.91 12.39
N ASN A 125 9.32 -11.38 13.19
CA ASN A 125 10.20 -12.51 12.90
C ASN A 125 11.17 -12.29 11.72
N SER A 126 11.47 -11.04 11.38
CA SER A 126 12.49 -10.72 10.39
C SER A 126 13.89 -11.11 10.90
N GLU A 127 14.61 -11.89 10.11
CA GLU A 127 16.01 -12.22 10.39
C GLU A 127 16.88 -10.95 10.44
N ILE A 128 16.58 -9.98 9.57
CA ILE A 128 17.27 -8.69 9.52
C ILE A 128 17.10 -7.94 10.85
N ALA A 129 15.86 -7.83 11.34
CA ALA A 129 15.58 -7.15 12.60
C ALA A 129 16.28 -7.82 13.78
N SER A 130 16.29 -9.15 13.82
CA SER A 130 16.96 -9.95 14.84
C SER A 130 18.48 -9.74 14.84
N LEU A 131 19.10 -9.71 13.65
CA LEU A 131 20.53 -9.44 13.47
C LEU A 131 20.89 -8.00 13.87
N MET A 132 20.12 -7.02 13.43
CA MET A 132 20.31 -5.60 13.79
C MET A 132 20.27 -5.41 15.31
N ARG A 133 19.26 -5.97 15.96
CA ARG A 133 19.10 -5.89 17.42
C ARG A 133 20.25 -6.59 18.15
N GLY A 134 20.61 -7.80 17.73
CA GLY A 134 21.71 -8.54 18.33
C GLY A 134 23.02 -7.77 18.24
N ARG A 135 23.34 -7.21 17.06
CA ARG A 135 24.57 -6.44 16.84
C ARG A 135 24.59 -5.17 17.68
N SER A 136 23.54 -4.37 17.69
CA SER A 136 23.49 -3.13 18.48
C SER A 136 23.66 -3.37 19.99
N VAL A 137 23.04 -4.42 20.52
CA VAL A 137 23.20 -4.79 21.95
C VAL A 137 24.63 -5.21 22.28
N ILE A 138 25.27 -5.98 21.41
CA ILE A 138 26.66 -6.42 21.62
C ILE A 138 27.61 -5.22 21.58
N GLU A 139 27.52 -4.39 20.55
CA GLU A 139 28.40 -3.22 20.39
C GLU A 139 28.21 -2.21 21.53
N ARG A 140 26.98 -1.99 21.98
CA ARG A 140 26.72 -1.16 23.16
C ARG A 140 27.41 -1.68 24.40
N ARG A 141 27.32 -2.99 24.69
CA ARG A 141 27.98 -3.60 25.85
C ARG A 141 29.50 -3.51 25.78
N VAL A 142 30.05 -3.69 24.57
CA VAL A 142 31.51 -3.53 24.37
C VAL A 142 31.93 -2.08 24.60
N ALA A 143 31.19 -1.12 24.12
CA ALA A 143 31.45 0.30 24.35
C ALA A 143 31.38 0.66 25.83
N GLU A 144 30.34 0.26 26.53
CA GLU A 144 30.17 0.46 27.98
C GLU A 144 31.32 -0.16 28.78
N GLN A 145 31.79 -1.35 28.40
CA GLN A 145 32.91 -2.03 29.07
C GLN A 145 34.22 -1.31 28.85
N LYS A 146 34.47 -0.79 27.64
CA LYS A 146 35.67 0.03 27.34
C LYS A 146 35.69 1.34 28.16
N GLU A 147 34.54 1.99 28.28
CA GLU A 147 34.37 3.21 29.06
C GLU A 147 34.69 2.95 30.54
N ILE A 148 34.13 1.87 31.12
CA ILE A 148 34.41 1.46 32.51
C ILE A 148 35.90 1.15 32.70
N GLN A 149 36.57 0.51 31.75
CA GLN A 149 38.03 0.25 31.82
C GLN A 149 38.82 1.56 31.80
N ALA A 150 38.48 2.49 30.89
CA ALA A 150 39.14 3.77 30.80
C ALA A 150 39.01 4.58 32.10
N MET A 151 37.80 4.61 32.70
CA MET A 151 37.58 5.26 34.01
C MET A 151 38.44 4.62 35.12
N LYS A 152 38.55 3.29 35.15
CA LYS A 152 39.37 2.59 36.15
C LYS A 152 40.85 2.89 35.97
N GLU A 153 41.37 2.94 34.76
CA GLU A 153 42.76 3.29 34.44
C GLU A 153 43.05 4.74 34.85
N GLU A 154 42.15 5.68 34.57
CA GLU A 154 42.28 7.07 34.95
C GLU A 154 42.26 7.23 36.48
N ALA A 155 41.35 6.57 37.20
CA ALA A 155 41.26 6.56 38.62
C ALA A 155 42.57 6.00 39.26
N LEU A 156 43.15 4.96 38.67
CA LEU A 156 44.39 4.37 39.15
C LEU A 156 45.56 5.32 38.97
N VAL A 157 45.71 5.95 37.79
CA VAL A 157 46.73 6.96 37.50
C VAL A 157 46.61 8.14 38.49
N ASN A 158 45.40 8.64 38.72
CA ASN A 158 45.15 9.73 39.64
C ASN A 158 45.56 9.34 41.08
N SER A 159 45.29 8.10 41.51
CA SER A 159 45.66 7.63 42.84
C SER A 159 47.19 7.54 43.04
N PHE A 160 47.94 7.17 41.99
CA PHE A 160 49.40 7.17 42.05
C PHE A 160 49.98 8.58 42.10
N THR A 161 49.47 9.52 41.32
CA THR A 161 49.92 10.91 41.34
C THR A 161 49.62 11.61 42.66
N ASP A 162 48.49 11.30 43.32
CA ASP A 162 48.18 11.82 44.66
C ASP A 162 49.10 11.24 45.74
N ALA A 163 49.47 9.97 45.64
CA ALA A 163 50.42 9.34 46.55
C ALA A 163 51.82 9.94 46.42
N GLU A 164 52.28 10.25 45.20
CA GLU A 164 53.56 10.93 44.97
C GLU A 164 53.59 12.37 45.51
N ARG A 165 52.45 13.10 45.44
CA ARG A 165 52.36 14.47 45.98
C ARG A 165 52.31 14.52 47.48
N ALA A 166 51.94 13.42 48.16
CA ALA A 166 51.82 13.32 49.59
C ALA A 166 53.14 12.88 50.29
N SER A 167 54.15 12.48 49.48
CA SER A 167 55.49 12.10 49.98
C SER A 167 56.48 13.26 49.91
#